data_6b50df41b884c444d8645ed38dd70445
#
_entry.id   6b50df41b884c444d8645ed38dd70445
#
_cell.length_a   1.000
_cell.length_b   1.000
_cell.length_c   1.000
_cell.angle_alpha   90.00
_cell.angle_beta   90.00
_cell.angle_gamma   90.00
#
_symmetry.space_group_name_H-M   'P 1'
#
loop_
_entity.id
_entity.type
_entity.pdbx_description
1 polymer ?
#
loop_
_entity_poly.entity_id
_entity_poly.type
_entity_poly.pdbx_seq_one_letter_code
_entity_poly.pdbx_strand_id
1 'polypeptide(L)'
;MYNRISYKGVTIERSINKPVIIHHLNDLTLGGTEKMVQTNMGYFVKDSTFEHYLAYKSDGDLAREEFFKKILGNRMLPYKSESEFIDITKDKKPFIVHRYSAGIPEFPFTKAVKESTEHFVSTSTFGNQDDTIGISKVIYVSKHIQWQAAKAGAEGHHVIGIPVNPPATSDDLREELDIPKDALVFGRIGRDDENIYDPINIEAYSKIANSNTYFVIVNPSESSRRDIERLNIKSVKFVERITSEVRISEFYNTIDVLAHSRKDGECSPQNVWEAFAHGKPVISHYGHPFNGHIEVIQDCGFIVMKDDVDEYARIMDKFIKKEVDYFNLSEKCIKNWQEHCVPEKIATNQLGIYKELL
;
A
#
# COMPACT_ATOMS: atom_id res chain seq x y z
N MET A 1 29.92 7.20 -11.43
CA MET A 1 30.36 6.99 -12.84
C MET A 1 31.34 8.10 -13.16
N TYR A 2 32.46 7.83 -13.78
CA TYR A 2 33.39 8.85 -14.23
C TYR A 2 33.32 8.94 -15.75
N ASN A 3 33.07 10.13 -16.27
CA ASN A 3 33.26 10.37 -17.70
C ASN A 3 34.73 10.69 -17.94
N ARG A 4 35.46 9.80 -18.65
CA ARG A 4 36.85 10.01 -19.05
C ARG A 4 36.86 10.77 -20.37
N ILE A 5 37.23 12.02 -20.31
CA ILE A 5 37.54 12.82 -21.52
C ILE A 5 39.05 12.91 -21.61
N SER A 6 39.64 12.28 -22.65
CA SER A 6 41.07 12.32 -22.93
C SER A 6 41.33 13.31 -24.07
N TYR A 7 42.02 14.37 -23.80
CA TYR A 7 42.52 15.32 -24.82
C TYR A 7 43.99 15.64 -24.58
N LYS A 8 44.82 15.40 -25.57
CA LYS A 8 46.28 15.62 -25.55
C LYS A 8 46.99 15.00 -24.32
N GLY A 9 46.64 13.78 -23.92
CA GLY A 9 47.29 13.06 -22.83
C GLY A 9 46.86 13.49 -21.42
N VAL A 10 45.91 14.42 -21.28
CA VAL A 10 45.31 14.78 -19.99
C VAL A 10 43.96 14.07 -19.88
N THR A 11 43.85 13.17 -18.93
CA THR A 11 42.57 12.52 -18.60
C THR A 11 41.89 13.30 -17.48
N ILE A 12 40.78 13.95 -17.79
CA ILE A 12 39.93 14.61 -16.77
C ILE A 12 38.85 13.62 -16.38
N GLU A 13 38.94 13.11 -15.16
CA GLU A 13 37.85 12.36 -14.54
C GLU A 13 36.88 13.36 -13.86
N ARG A 14 35.74 13.63 -14.48
CA ARG A 14 34.64 14.35 -13.81
C ARG A 14 33.81 13.36 -13.07
N SER A 15 33.72 13.49 -11.76
CA SER A 15 32.65 12.89 -10.98
C SER A 15 31.32 13.47 -11.49
N ILE A 16 30.52 12.68 -12.17
CA ILE A 16 29.15 13.08 -12.50
C ILE A 16 28.36 12.81 -11.21
N ASN A 17 28.03 13.86 -10.48
CA ASN A 17 27.09 13.74 -9.38
C ASN A 17 25.76 13.24 -9.95
N LYS A 18 25.20 12.16 -9.36
CA LYS A 18 23.89 11.68 -9.74
C LYS A 18 22.83 12.76 -9.46
N PRO A 19 21.83 12.93 -10.35
CA PRO A 19 20.69 13.79 -10.03
C PRO A 19 20.00 13.31 -8.74
N VAL A 20 19.66 14.26 -7.88
CA VAL A 20 19.06 13.99 -6.57
C VAL A 20 17.54 13.92 -6.68
N ILE A 21 16.93 12.91 -6.09
CA ILE A 21 15.49 12.79 -5.90
C ILE A 21 15.19 12.85 -4.41
N ILE A 22 14.38 13.81 -3.99
CA ILE A 22 13.83 13.87 -2.63
C ILE A 22 12.40 13.34 -2.66
N HIS A 23 12.19 12.19 -2.04
CA HIS A 23 10.85 11.68 -1.76
C HIS A 23 10.33 12.33 -0.48
N HIS A 24 9.07 12.75 -0.49
CA HIS A 24 8.46 13.47 0.62
C HIS A 24 7.25 12.74 1.16
N LEU A 25 7.26 12.48 2.47
CA LEU A 25 6.13 12.03 3.28
C LEU A 25 5.89 13.05 4.40
N ASN A 26 4.64 13.32 4.75
CA ASN A 26 4.34 14.16 5.92
C ASN A 26 4.77 13.45 7.20
N ASP A 27 4.36 12.20 7.37
CA ASP A 27 4.60 11.36 8.53
C ASP A 27 5.18 10.00 8.11
N LEU A 28 5.70 9.24 9.05
CA LEU A 28 6.18 7.87 8.84
C LEU A 28 5.30 6.86 9.58
N THR A 29 3.98 6.95 9.38
CA THR A 29 2.98 6.09 10.04
C THR A 29 3.07 4.64 9.57
N LEU A 30 2.27 3.75 10.18
CA LEU A 30 2.11 2.37 9.69
C LEU A 30 1.06 2.26 8.55
N GLY A 31 0.79 3.35 7.85
CA GLY A 31 -0.13 3.40 6.72
C GLY A 31 0.37 2.67 5.47
N GLY A 32 -0.56 2.48 4.51
CA GLY A 32 -0.27 1.83 3.22
C GLY A 32 0.65 2.67 2.33
N THR A 33 0.50 4.00 2.34
CA THR A 33 1.34 4.91 1.56
C THR A 33 2.80 4.84 2.00
N GLU A 34 3.04 4.89 3.31
CA GLU A 34 4.39 4.80 3.89
C GLU A 34 5.00 3.42 3.65
N LYS A 35 4.19 2.35 3.70
CA LYS A 35 4.65 0.99 3.36
C LYS A 35 5.03 0.88 1.89
N MET A 36 4.24 1.45 0.99
CA MET A 36 4.53 1.54 -0.44
C MET A 36 5.87 2.24 -0.70
N VAL A 37 6.07 3.42 -0.10
CA VAL A 37 7.31 4.19 -0.26
C VAL A 37 8.49 3.42 0.32
N GLN A 38 8.36 2.82 1.50
CA GLN A 38 9.41 2.00 2.12
C GLN A 38 9.83 0.84 1.22
N THR A 39 8.87 0.12 0.64
CA THR A 39 9.15 -1.00 -0.27
C THR A 39 9.90 -0.52 -1.50
N ASN A 40 9.44 0.56 -2.16
CA ASN A 40 10.10 1.13 -3.32
C ASN A 40 11.52 1.63 -3.00
N MET A 41 11.73 2.24 -1.83
CA MET A 41 13.06 2.70 -1.40
C MET A 41 14.08 1.58 -1.34
N GLY A 42 13.70 0.36 -0.96
CA GLY A 42 14.57 -0.81 -0.99
C GLY A 42 15.14 -1.14 -2.38
N TYR A 43 14.46 -0.72 -3.43
CA TYR A 43 14.89 -0.85 -4.82
C TYR A 43 15.58 0.43 -5.33
N PHE A 44 15.06 1.61 -5.01
CA PHE A 44 15.61 2.89 -5.46
C PHE A 44 17.05 3.12 -4.96
N VAL A 45 17.39 2.67 -3.75
CA VAL A 45 18.76 2.81 -3.24
C VAL A 45 19.80 2.03 -4.04
N LYS A 46 19.36 1.06 -4.85
CA LYS A 46 20.20 0.26 -5.74
C LYS A 46 20.32 0.87 -7.14
N ASP A 47 19.53 1.92 -7.45
CA ASP A 47 19.59 2.57 -8.75
C ASP A 47 20.93 3.27 -8.97
N SER A 48 21.46 3.14 -10.20
CA SER A 48 22.72 3.75 -10.57
C SER A 48 22.57 5.16 -11.15
N THR A 49 21.35 5.55 -11.53
CA THR A 49 21.07 6.80 -12.24
C THR A 49 20.88 7.96 -11.27
N PHE A 50 20.08 7.76 -10.21
CA PHE A 50 19.69 8.79 -9.26
C PHE A 50 20.25 8.54 -7.86
N GLU A 51 20.33 9.61 -7.06
CA GLU A 51 20.54 9.52 -5.63
C GLU A 51 19.23 9.85 -4.91
N HIS A 52 18.74 8.91 -4.09
CA HIS A 52 17.42 9.00 -3.46
C HIS A 52 17.53 9.36 -1.99
N TYR A 53 16.76 10.36 -1.57
CA TYR A 53 16.60 10.82 -0.19
C TYR A 53 15.13 10.73 0.23
N LEU A 54 14.86 10.65 1.53
CA LEU A 54 13.53 10.74 2.11
C LEU A 54 13.44 11.93 3.05
N ALA A 55 12.56 12.88 2.75
CA ALA A 55 12.23 13.98 3.65
C ALA A 55 10.90 13.72 4.36
N TYR A 56 10.83 14.05 5.65
CA TYR A 56 9.65 13.83 6.48
C TYR A 56 9.63 14.77 7.70
N LYS A 57 8.43 15.04 8.25
CA LYS A 57 8.29 15.82 9.48
C LYS A 57 8.75 15.01 10.68
N SER A 58 9.68 15.56 11.45
CA SER A 58 10.27 14.88 12.61
C SER A 58 9.45 15.02 13.90
N ASP A 59 8.38 15.79 13.89
CA ASP A 59 7.42 15.97 14.98
C ASP A 59 6.09 15.22 14.76
N GLY A 60 6.00 14.43 13.68
CA GLY A 60 4.85 13.58 13.36
C GLY A 60 4.92 12.17 13.95
N ASP A 61 4.06 11.27 13.44
CA ASP A 61 4.14 9.85 13.77
C ASP A 61 5.33 9.20 13.05
N LEU A 62 6.25 8.61 13.80
CA LEU A 62 7.51 8.05 13.36
C LEU A 62 7.59 6.51 13.46
N ALA A 63 6.45 5.83 13.49
CA ALA A 63 6.39 4.37 13.70
C ALA A 63 7.17 3.56 12.65
N ARG A 64 7.43 4.10 11.44
CA ARG A 64 8.27 3.48 10.39
C ARG A 64 9.68 4.06 10.30
N GLU A 65 10.08 5.00 11.14
CA GLU A 65 11.38 5.65 11.01
C GLU A 65 12.54 4.67 10.98
N GLU A 66 12.56 3.70 11.90
CA GLU A 66 13.62 2.69 11.98
C GLU A 66 13.70 1.78 10.74
N PHE A 67 12.57 1.51 10.08
CA PHE A 67 12.58 0.74 8.83
C PHE A 67 13.24 1.54 7.70
N PHE A 68 12.94 2.84 7.58
CA PHE A 68 13.56 3.71 6.60
C PHE A 68 15.05 3.95 6.92
N LYS A 69 15.44 4.09 8.18
CA LYS A 69 16.84 4.23 8.59
C LYS A 69 17.69 3.04 8.15
N LYS A 70 17.16 1.81 8.26
CA LYS A 70 17.84 0.59 7.80
C LYS A 70 18.11 0.60 6.29
N ILE A 71 17.24 1.22 5.51
CA ILE A 71 17.34 1.27 4.04
C ILE A 71 18.22 2.45 3.59
N LEU A 72 18.01 3.62 4.18
CA LEU A 72 18.53 4.90 3.69
C LEU A 72 19.76 5.40 4.45
N GLY A 73 19.94 5.01 5.72
CA GLY A 73 21.02 5.52 6.55
C GLY A 73 21.01 7.05 6.66
N ASN A 74 22.09 7.69 6.23
CA ASN A 74 22.25 9.15 6.26
C ASN A 74 21.49 9.91 5.15
N ARG A 75 20.69 9.21 4.32
CA ARG A 75 19.86 9.83 3.28
C ARG A 75 18.44 10.15 3.77
N MET A 76 18.22 10.11 5.07
CA MET A 76 17.01 10.63 5.71
C MET A 76 17.17 12.11 6.02
N LEU A 77 16.15 12.90 5.70
CA LEU A 77 16.13 14.36 5.81
C LEU A 77 14.96 14.80 6.70
N PRO A 78 15.07 14.64 8.05
CA PRO A 78 14.05 15.11 8.96
C PRO A 78 13.98 16.64 8.96
N TYR A 79 12.77 17.21 9.04
CA TYR A 79 12.55 18.64 9.18
C TYR A 79 11.39 18.92 10.13
N LYS A 80 11.32 20.10 10.78
CA LYS A 80 10.26 20.54 11.69
C LYS A 80 9.37 21.62 11.09
N SER A 81 9.89 22.39 10.15
CA SER A 81 9.19 23.53 9.54
C SER A 81 9.37 23.54 8.02
N GLU A 82 8.44 24.18 7.33
CA GLU A 82 8.55 24.37 5.88
C GLU A 82 9.82 25.14 5.49
N SER A 83 10.29 26.09 6.31
CA SER A 83 11.52 26.81 6.07
C SER A 83 12.75 25.89 6.12
N GLU A 84 12.82 24.96 7.06
CA GLU A 84 13.90 23.95 7.11
C GLU A 84 13.90 23.05 5.86
N PHE A 85 12.71 22.63 5.40
CA PHE A 85 12.65 21.86 4.15
C PHE A 85 13.10 22.68 2.92
N ILE A 86 12.72 23.96 2.85
CA ILE A 86 13.17 24.86 1.79
C ILE A 86 14.70 24.99 1.81
N ASP A 87 15.31 25.09 2.98
CA ASP A 87 16.78 25.17 3.11
C ASP A 87 17.44 23.83 2.71
N ILE A 88 16.84 22.68 3.05
CA ILE A 88 17.26 21.36 2.55
C ILE A 88 17.24 21.33 1.01
N THR A 89 16.18 21.82 0.37
CA THR A 89 16.10 21.82 -1.10
C THR A 89 17.11 22.76 -1.74
N LYS A 90 17.41 23.92 -1.12
CA LYS A 90 18.47 24.84 -1.59
C LYS A 90 19.86 24.21 -1.48
N ASP A 91 20.13 23.43 -0.42
CA ASP A 91 21.40 22.70 -0.26
C ASP A 91 21.53 21.56 -1.26
N LYS A 92 20.51 20.70 -1.35
CA LYS A 92 20.54 19.49 -2.18
C LYS A 92 20.32 19.76 -3.67
N LYS A 93 19.62 20.85 -4.01
CA LYS A 93 19.23 21.21 -5.40
C LYS A 93 18.65 20.00 -6.14
N PRO A 94 17.53 19.44 -5.65
CA PRO A 94 17.01 18.20 -6.19
C PRO A 94 16.57 18.38 -7.64
N PHE A 95 16.89 17.41 -8.47
CA PHE A 95 16.33 17.25 -9.80
C PHE A 95 14.83 17.00 -9.74
N ILE A 96 14.39 16.14 -8.77
CA ILE A 96 12.98 15.86 -8.52
C ILE A 96 12.67 16.01 -7.03
N VAL A 97 11.57 16.70 -6.70
CA VAL A 97 10.83 16.50 -5.44
C VAL A 97 9.59 15.67 -5.74
N HIS A 98 9.50 14.49 -5.16
CA HIS A 98 8.39 13.56 -5.35
C HIS A 98 7.55 13.47 -4.08
N ARG A 99 6.29 13.92 -4.16
CA ARG A 99 5.31 13.89 -3.08
C ARG A 99 4.38 12.67 -3.21
N TYR A 100 4.04 12.07 -2.08
CA TYR A 100 3.01 11.05 -1.96
C TYR A 100 1.86 11.59 -1.12
N SER A 101 0.69 11.80 -1.72
CA SER A 101 -0.39 12.54 -1.09
C SER A 101 -1.78 12.13 -1.55
N ALA A 102 -2.78 12.81 -1.02
CA ALA A 102 -4.17 12.65 -1.44
C ALA A 102 -4.45 13.19 -2.86
N GLY A 103 -3.50 13.87 -3.51
CA GLY A 103 -3.67 14.48 -4.82
C GLY A 103 -4.39 15.83 -4.74
N ILE A 104 -4.12 16.61 -3.70
CA ILE A 104 -4.58 18.00 -3.56
C ILE A 104 -3.38 18.94 -3.50
N PRO A 105 -3.55 20.25 -3.84
CA PRO A 105 -2.49 21.24 -3.68
C PRO A 105 -2.07 21.35 -2.20
N GLU A 106 -0.86 20.96 -1.91
CA GLU A 106 -0.30 21.01 -0.55
C GLU A 106 1.23 21.04 -0.58
N PHE A 107 1.83 21.33 0.59
CA PHE A 107 3.26 21.22 0.78
C PHE A 107 3.75 19.81 0.40
N PRO A 108 4.95 19.64 -0.23
CA PRO A 108 6.01 20.63 -0.40
C PRO A 108 5.96 21.41 -1.74
N PHE A 109 4.92 21.32 -2.53
CA PHE A 109 4.86 21.92 -3.86
C PHE A 109 4.56 23.42 -3.78
N THR A 110 5.53 24.20 -3.33
CA THR A 110 5.44 25.65 -3.20
C THR A 110 6.38 26.36 -4.18
N LYS A 111 6.16 27.65 -4.42
CA LYS A 111 7.05 28.47 -5.25
C LYS A 111 8.49 28.47 -4.72
N ALA A 112 8.67 28.55 -3.40
CA ALA A 112 10.00 28.59 -2.78
C ALA A 112 10.78 27.27 -2.99
N VAL A 113 10.11 26.11 -2.94
CA VAL A 113 10.74 24.81 -3.25
C VAL A 113 11.05 24.70 -4.74
N LYS A 114 10.16 25.22 -5.61
CA LYS A 114 10.36 25.22 -7.08
C LYS A 114 11.57 26.01 -7.53
N GLU A 115 11.98 27.06 -6.81
CA GLU A 115 13.17 27.84 -7.13
C GLU A 115 14.48 27.05 -7.03
N SER A 116 14.48 25.93 -6.29
CA SER A 116 15.64 25.04 -6.11
C SER A 116 15.45 23.62 -6.68
N THR A 117 14.30 23.35 -7.32
CA THR A 117 13.93 22.02 -7.83
C THR A 117 13.58 22.12 -9.31
N GLU A 118 14.07 21.19 -10.13
CA GLU A 118 13.76 21.20 -11.57
C GLU A 118 12.35 20.65 -11.85
N HIS A 119 11.97 19.54 -11.20
CA HIS A 119 10.71 18.85 -11.45
C HIS A 119 9.95 18.51 -10.16
N PHE A 120 8.64 18.69 -10.21
CA PHE A 120 7.69 18.15 -9.23
C PHE A 120 7.02 16.89 -9.77
N VAL A 121 7.05 15.81 -8.99
CA VAL A 121 6.32 14.57 -9.28
C VAL A 121 5.37 14.28 -8.12
N SER A 122 4.14 13.90 -8.41
CA SER A 122 3.12 13.56 -7.40
C SER A 122 2.63 12.14 -7.59
N THR A 123 2.61 11.33 -6.53
CA THR A 123 1.82 10.10 -6.49
C THR A 123 0.52 10.37 -5.74
N SER A 124 -0.61 10.30 -6.46
CA SER A 124 -1.94 10.50 -5.90
C SER A 124 -2.53 9.16 -5.46
N THR A 125 -2.98 9.11 -4.19
CA THR A 125 -3.57 7.92 -3.58
C THR A 125 -5.09 7.97 -3.43
N PHE A 126 -5.73 9.14 -3.68
CA PHE A 126 -7.18 9.34 -3.47
C PHE A 126 -7.94 9.91 -4.68
N GLY A 127 -7.28 10.18 -5.81
CA GLY A 127 -7.95 10.58 -7.05
C GLY A 127 -8.50 12.01 -7.07
N ASN A 128 -8.00 12.88 -6.23
CA ASN A 128 -8.28 14.31 -6.35
C ASN A 128 -7.47 14.91 -7.50
N GLN A 129 -7.97 16.00 -8.08
CA GLN A 129 -7.21 16.78 -9.02
C GLN A 129 -6.22 17.67 -8.28
N ASP A 130 -4.94 17.49 -8.54
CA ASP A 130 -3.89 18.36 -8.07
C ASP A 130 -3.58 19.41 -9.17
N ASP A 131 -4.06 20.61 -8.97
CA ASP A 131 -3.87 21.74 -9.88
C ASP A 131 -2.65 22.62 -9.51
N THR A 132 -1.73 22.08 -8.69
CA THR A 132 -0.49 22.78 -8.37
C THR A 132 0.30 23.10 -9.65
N ILE A 133 0.59 24.38 -9.86
CA ILE A 133 1.35 24.84 -11.02
C ILE A 133 2.77 24.26 -11.01
N GLY A 134 3.15 23.66 -12.13
CA GLY A 134 4.51 23.17 -12.37
C GLY A 134 4.75 21.71 -11.94
N ILE A 135 3.69 20.92 -11.69
CA ILE A 135 3.81 19.46 -11.61
C ILE A 135 4.21 18.94 -13.00
N SER A 136 5.32 18.18 -13.04
CA SER A 136 5.85 17.60 -14.28
C SER A 136 5.19 16.27 -14.60
N LYS A 137 4.90 15.45 -13.59
CA LYS A 137 4.25 14.13 -13.73
C LYS A 137 3.36 13.83 -12.54
N VAL A 138 2.20 13.20 -12.81
CA VAL A 138 1.35 12.62 -11.77
C VAL A 138 1.27 11.10 -11.98
N ILE A 139 1.39 10.36 -10.89
CA ILE A 139 1.28 8.91 -10.83
C ILE A 139 0.04 8.56 -10.02
N TYR A 140 -0.82 7.72 -10.54
CA TYR A 140 -1.99 7.19 -9.83
C TYR A 140 -1.75 5.75 -9.40
N VAL A 141 -2.14 5.40 -8.18
CA VAL A 141 -1.93 4.04 -7.63
C VAL A 141 -2.89 2.98 -8.18
N SER A 142 -3.93 3.40 -8.90
CA SER A 142 -4.87 2.49 -9.59
C SER A 142 -5.58 3.20 -10.74
N LYS A 143 -6.18 2.43 -11.66
CA LYS A 143 -7.03 2.99 -12.73
C LYS A 143 -8.28 3.67 -12.16
N HIS A 144 -8.84 3.12 -11.07
CA HIS A 144 -9.97 3.74 -10.38
C HIS A 144 -9.64 5.16 -9.92
N ILE A 145 -8.46 5.36 -9.32
CA ILE A 145 -8.00 6.68 -8.87
C ILE A 145 -7.74 7.60 -10.07
N GLN A 146 -7.12 7.11 -11.13
CA GLN A 146 -6.94 7.88 -12.36
C GLN A 146 -8.28 8.33 -12.94
N TRP A 147 -9.27 7.44 -12.99
CA TRP A 147 -10.60 7.77 -13.51
C TRP A 147 -11.33 8.80 -12.65
N GLN A 148 -11.20 8.74 -11.30
CA GLN A 148 -11.75 9.76 -10.42
C GLN A 148 -11.10 11.13 -10.65
N ALA A 149 -9.78 11.18 -10.78
CA ALA A 149 -9.05 12.40 -11.09
C ALA A 149 -9.44 12.96 -12.46
N ALA A 150 -9.60 12.11 -13.48
CA ALA A 150 -10.05 12.51 -14.81
C ALA A 150 -11.47 13.12 -14.80
N LYS A 151 -12.39 12.61 -13.96
CA LYS A 151 -13.70 13.23 -13.74
C LYS A 151 -13.61 14.63 -13.15
N ALA A 152 -12.58 14.89 -12.34
CA ALA A 152 -12.30 16.21 -11.79
C ALA A 152 -11.53 17.13 -12.75
N GLY A 153 -11.20 16.66 -13.97
CA GLY A 153 -10.53 17.43 -15.02
C GLY A 153 -9.03 17.21 -15.17
N ALA A 154 -8.45 16.24 -14.47
CA ALA A 154 -7.03 15.92 -14.64
C ALA A 154 -6.76 15.17 -15.95
N GLU A 155 -5.67 15.50 -16.63
CA GLU A 155 -5.28 14.90 -17.93
C GLU A 155 -4.00 14.06 -17.81
N GLY A 156 -3.92 13.02 -18.62
CA GLY A 156 -2.73 12.32 -19.14
C GLY A 156 -1.67 11.92 -18.14
N HIS A 157 -1.92 10.91 -17.28
CA HIS A 157 -0.97 10.54 -16.27
C HIS A 157 -0.76 9.03 -16.17
N HIS A 158 0.34 8.65 -15.52
CA HIS A 158 0.77 7.27 -15.37
C HIS A 158 -0.03 6.55 -14.28
N VAL A 159 -0.33 5.27 -14.51
CA VAL A 159 -0.84 4.37 -13.47
C VAL A 159 0.27 3.41 -13.10
N ILE A 160 0.69 3.45 -11.83
CA ILE A 160 1.65 2.50 -11.24
C ILE A 160 1.03 1.97 -9.97
N GLY A 161 0.79 0.65 -9.93
CA GLY A 161 0.24 -0.02 -8.77
C GLY A 161 1.15 0.09 -7.53
N ILE A 162 0.68 -0.43 -6.42
CA ILE A 162 1.45 -0.46 -5.18
C ILE A 162 2.35 -1.71 -5.13
N PRO A 163 3.60 -1.60 -4.64
CA PRO A 163 4.47 -2.74 -4.48
C PRO A 163 4.07 -3.56 -3.26
N VAL A 164 3.98 -4.87 -3.43
CA VAL A 164 3.71 -5.82 -2.34
C VAL A 164 4.75 -6.93 -2.36
N ASN A 165 5.45 -7.10 -1.25
CA ASN A 165 6.49 -8.12 -1.10
C ASN A 165 5.89 -9.53 -1.21
N PRO A 166 6.67 -10.52 -1.70
CA PRO A 166 6.29 -11.92 -1.60
C PRO A 166 6.19 -12.36 -0.14
N PRO A 167 5.55 -13.51 0.15
CA PRO A 167 5.52 -14.07 1.50
C PRO A 167 6.90 -14.14 2.13
N ALA A 168 7.03 -13.66 3.37
CA ALA A 168 8.29 -13.62 4.12
C ALA A 168 8.58 -14.94 4.85
N THR A 169 7.56 -15.77 5.08
CA THR A 169 7.65 -17.09 5.71
C THR A 169 6.53 -17.99 5.21
N SER A 170 6.66 -19.29 5.41
CA SER A 170 5.60 -20.30 5.25
C SER A 170 4.91 -20.66 6.56
N ASP A 171 5.38 -20.13 7.71
CA ASP A 171 4.79 -20.37 9.01
C ASP A 171 3.41 -19.69 9.13
N ASP A 172 2.57 -20.18 10.05
CA ASP A 172 1.25 -19.66 10.34
C ASP A 172 1.01 -19.44 11.85
N LEU A 173 -0.13 -18.90 12.22
CA LEU A 173 -0.52 -18.62 13.61
C LEU A 173 -1.51 -19.68 14.18
N ARG A 174 -1.79 -20.77 13.47
CA ARG A 174 -2.85 -21.71 13.88
C ARG A 174 -2.58 -22.32 15.24
N GLU A 175 -1.34 -22.74 15.52
CA GLU A 175 -0.95 -23.29 16.82
C GLU A 175 -1.05 -22.23 17.94
N GLU A 176 -0.54 -21.02 17.71
CA GLU A 176 -0.61 -19.89 18.66
C GLU A 176 -2.06 -19.51 19.01
N LEU A 177 -2.97 -19.62 18.04
CA LEU A 177 -4.35 -19.23 18.18
C LEU A 177 -5.29 -20.39 18.54
N ASP A 178 -4.79 -21.59 18.83
CA ASP A 178 -5.57 -22.80 19.07
C ASP A 178 -6.59 -23.06 17.95
N ILE A 179 -6.18 -22.97 16.67
CA ILE A 179 -6.99 -23.23 15.50
C ILE A 179 -6.63 -24.61 14.94
N PRO A 180 -7.60 -25.55 14.81
CA PRO A 180 -7.35 -26.86 14.20
C PRO A 180 -6.79 -26.74 12.78
N LYS A 181 -5.91 -27.68 12.39
CA LYS A 181 -5.26 -27.66 11.06
C LYS A 181 -6.24 -27.78 9.90
N ASP A 182 -7.35 -28.48 10.10
CA ASP A 182 -8.40 -28.73 9.12
C ASP A 182 -9.55 -27.70 9.15
N ALA A 183 -9.49 -26.72 10.06
CA ALA A 183 -10.49 -25.66 10.15
C ALA A 183 -10.40 -24.71 8.95
N LEU A 184 -11.56 -24.25 8.47
CA LEU A 184 -11.63 -23.14 7.51
C LEU A 184 -11.53 -21.81 8.26
N VAL A 185 -10.60 -20.95 7.81
CA VAL A 185 -10.31 -19.70 8.49
C VAL A 185 -10.57 -18.50 7.58
N PHE A 186 -11.52 -17.67 7.97
CA PHE A 186 -11.68 -16.32 7.41
C PHE A 186 -10.81 -15.34 8.17
N GLY A 187 -10.37 -14.28 7.52
CA GLY A 187 -9.55 -13.28 8.20
C GLY A 187 -9.82 -11.84 7.77
N ARG A 188 -9.55 -10.91 8.66
CA ARG A 188 -9.57 -9.47 8.41
C ARG A 188 -8.31 -8.84 8.97
N ILE A 189 -7.71 -7.95 8.20
CA ILE A 189 -6.59 -7.09 8.62
C ILE A 189 -6.86 -5.66 8.16
N GLY A 190 -6.61 -4.69 9.01
CA GLY A 190 -6.83 -3.28 8.68
C GLY A 190 -6.44 -2.34 9.82
N ARG A 191 -6.70 -1.05 9.64
CA ARG A 191 -6.53 -0.05 10.69
C ARG A 191 -7.61 -0.21 11.76
N ASP A 192 -7.24 0.10 13.00
CA ASP A 192 -8.17 0.32 14.09
C ASP A 192 -8.72 1.75 13.96
N ASP A 193 -9.75 1.91 13.14
CA ASP A 193 -10.37 3.20 12.83
C ASP A 193 -11.88 3.00 12.72
N GLU A 194 -12.61 3.54 13.67
CA GLU A 194 -14.07 3.42 13.78
C GLU A 194 -14.81 4.05 12.59
N ASN A 195 -14.20 5.04 11.91
CA ASN A 195 -14.83 5.71 10.76
C ASN A 195 -14.90 4.82 9.53
N ILE A 196 -13.99 3.84 9.42
CA ILE A 196 -13.92 2.92 8.28
C ILE A 196 -14.43 1.53 8.61
N TYR A 197 -14.77 1.28 9.87
CA TYR A 197 -15.30 -0.01 10.31
C TYR A 197 -16.63 -0.32 9.63
N ASP A 198 -16.76 -1.54 9.12
CA ASP A 198 -18.00 -2.08 8.56
C ASP A 198 -18.21 -3.48 9.12
N PRO A 199 -19.36 -3.76 9.79
CA PRO A 199 -19.63 -5.03 10.46
C PRO A 199 -20.03 -6.16 9.52
N ILE A 200 -20.26 -5.91 8.23
CA ILE A 200 -20.86 -6.86 7.27
C ILE A 200 -20.20 -8.24 7.32
N ASN A 201 -18.88 -8.33 7.39
CA ASN A 201 -18.15 -9.60 7.42
C ASN A 201 -18.35 -10.36 8.74
N ILE A 202 -18.43 -9.66 9.88
CA ILE A 202 -18.68 -10.25 11.20
C ILE A 202 -20.13 -10.70 11.32
N GLU A 203 -21.09 -9.88 10.86
CA GLU A 203 -22.51 -10.23 10.83
C GLU A 203 -22.77 -11.42 9.90
N ALA A 204 -22.14 -11.44 8.73
CA ALA A 204 -22.22 -12.58 7.81
C ALA A 204 -21.63 -13.84 8.43
N TYR A 205 -20.45 -13.73 9.06
CA TYR A 205 -19.81 -14.86 9.71
C TYR A 205 -20.67 -15.41 10.87
N SER A 206 -21.37 -14.57 11.62
CA SER A 206 -22.25 -15.01 12.70
C SER A 206 -23.36 -15.96 12.24
N LYS A 207 -23.77 -15.87 10.96
CA LYS A 207 -24.83 -16.72 10.38
C LYS A 207 -24.34 -18.12 9.99
N ILE A 208 -23.03 -18.28 9.78
CA ILE A 208 -22.45 -19.54 9.25
C ILE A 208 -21.43 -20.18 10.20
N ALA A 209 -21.10 -19.52 11.31
CA ALA A 209 -20.12 -20.01 12.26
C ALA A 209 -20.50 -21.39 12.80
N ASN A 210 -19.54 -22.31 12.82
CA ASN A 210 -19.68 -23.67 13.33
C ASN A 210 -18.39 -24.13 14.03
N SER A 211 -18.35 -25.37 14.50
CA SER A 211 -17.22 -25.92 15.27
C SER A 211 -15.90 -26.03 14.48
N ASN A 212 -15.95 -25.99 13.14
CA ASN A 212 -14.78 -26.12 12.27
C ASN A 212 -14.53 -24.87 11.43
N THR A 213 -15.11 -23.73 11.80
CA THR A 213 -14.85 -22.42 11.17
C THR A 213 -14.31 -21.44 12.19
N TYR A 214 -13.33 -20.62 11.76
CA TYR A 214 -12.72 -19.59 12.58
C TYR A 214 -12.66 -18.27 11.84
N PHE A 215 -12.60 -17.17 12.60
CA PHE A 215 -12.39 -15.84 12.05
C PHE A 215 -11.22 -15.18 12.81
N VAL A 216 -10.18 -14.79 12.08
CA VAL A 216 -9.00 -14.12 12.67
C VAL A 216 -9.04 -12.64 12.32
N ILE A 217 -9.00 -11.77 13.33
CA ILE A 217 -8.99 -10.32 13.16
C ILE A 217 -7.68 -9.75 13.67
N VAL A 218 -6.93 -9.13 12.77
CA VAL A 218 -5.72 -8.37 13.12
C VAL A 218 -6.10 -6.93 13.38
N ASN A 219 -5.59 -6.38 14.49
CA ASN A 219 -5.83 -5.00 14.91
C ASN A 219 -7.34 -4.67 15.04
N PRO A 220 -8.06 -5.39 15.91
CA PRO A 220 -9.51 -5.25 16.06
C PRO A 220 -9.87 -3.88 16.66
N SER A 221 -10.85 -3.20 16.05
CA SER A 221 -11.44 -1.99 16.63
C SER A 221 -12.35 -2.31 17.82
N GLU A 222 -12.62 -1.32 18.65
CA GLU A 222 -13.58 -1.42 19.75
C GLU A 222 -14.97 -1.88 19.25
N SER A 223 -15.44 -1.31 18.13
CA SER A 223 -16.71 -1.71 17.51
C SER A 223 -16.70 -3.17 17.06
N SER A 224 -15.60 -3.66 16.48
CA SER A 224 -15.51 -5.06 16.10
C SER A 224 -15.58 -6.01 17.31
N ARG A 225 -14.94 -5.65 18.42
CA ARG A 225 -15.02 -6.43 19.68
C ARG A 225 -16.44 -6.43 20.25
N ARG A 226 -17.10 -5.27 20.30
CA ARG A 226 -18.51 -5.14 20.75
C ARG A 226 -19.47 -5.97 19.90
N ASP A 227 -19.32 -5.96 18.56
CA ASP A 227 -20.20 -6.72 17.69
C ASP A 227 -20.02 -8.23 17.85
N ILE A 228 -18.77 -8.71 18.02
CA ILE A 228 -18.50 -10.12 18.29
C ILE A 228 -19.10 -10.57 19.62
N GLU A 229 -19.03 -9.76 20.66
CA GLU A 229 -19.66 -10.01 21.96
C GLU A 229 -21.20 -10.03 21.83
N ARG A 230 -21.78 -8.98 21.20
CA ARG A 230 -23.22 -8.86 20.94
C ARG A 230 -23.78 -10.05 20.17
N LEU A 231 -23.04 -10.52 19.15
CA LEU A 231 -23.44 -11.67 18.32
C LEU A 231 -23.06 -13.02 18.94
N ASN A 232 -22.39 -13.02 20.11
CA ASN A 232 -21.97 -14.19 20.85
C ASN A 232 -21.15 -15.20 20.02
N ILE A 233 -20.25 -14.72 19.15
CA ILE A 233 -19.44 -15.56 18.27
C ILE A 233 -18.22 -16.06 19.06
N LYS A 234 -18.07 -17.38 19.21
CA LYS A 234 -17.00 -17.99 20.02
C LYS A 234 -15.74 -18.35 19.23
N SER A 235 -15.85 -18.53 17.92
CA SER A 235 -14.75 -18.97 17.05
C SER A 235 -13.99 -17.78 16.41
N VAL A 236 -13.97 -16.61 17.07
CA VAL A 236 -13.16 -15.46 16.67
C VAL A 236 -11.88 -15.43 17.47
N LYS A 237 -10.77 -15.19 16.80
CA LYS A 237 -9.43 -15.01 17.38
C LYS A 237 -8.92 -13.61 17.07
N PHE A 238 -8.34 -12.95 18.04
CA PHE A 238 -7.76 -11.62 17.87
C PHE A 238 -6.24 -11.70 17.83
N VAL A 239 -5.67 -10.95 16.91
CA VAL A 239 -4.23 -10.70 16.85
C VAL A 239 -4.03 -9.20 16.99
N GLU A 240 -3.18 -8.80 17.92
CA GLU A 240 -2.88 -7.39 18.12
C GLU A 240 -2.12 -6.80 16.90
N ARG A 241 -1.90 -5.49 16.92
CA ARG A 241 -1.28 -4.76 15.81
C ARG A 241 0.06 -5.38 15.37
N ILE A 242 0.14 -5.75 14.11
CA ILE A 242 1.33 -6.35 13.49
C ILE A 242 2.13 -5.27 12.75
N THR A 243 3.45 -5.26 12.93
CA THR A 243 4.38 -4.38 12.21
C THR A 243 5.42 -5.14 11.41
N SER A 244 5.66 -6.41 11.72
CA SER A 244 6.64 -7.28 11.08
C SER A 244 6.09 -7.92 9.80
N GLU A 245 6.85 -7.91 8.71
CA GLU A 245 6.50 -8.59 7.46
C GLU A 245 6.35 -10.11 7.65
N VAL A 246 7.13 -10.71 8.56
CA VAL A 246 7.00 -12.13 8.93
C VAL A 246 5.64 -12.39 9.56
N ARG A 247 5.26 -11.59 10.58
CA ARG A 247 3.95 -11.76 11.26
C ARG A 247 2.77 -11.47 10.31
N ILE A 248 2.91 -10.54 9.37
CA ILE A 248 1.90 -10.30 8.32
C ILE A 248 1.76 -11.55 7.44
N SER A 249 2.88 -12.17 7.04
CA SER A 249 2.84 -13.42 6.25
C SER A 249 2.23 -14.57 7.04
N GLU A 250 2.59 -14.74 8.33
CA GLU A 250 1.99 -15.75 9.21
C GLU A 250 0.46 -15.58 9.30
N PHE A 251 -0.04 -14.34 9.41
CA PHE A 251 -1.49 -14.08 9.37
C PHE A 251 -2.11 -14.55 8.05
N TYR A 252 -1.54 -14.15 6.90
CA TYR A 252 -2.09 -14.57 5.60
C TYR A 252 -1.98 -16.08 5.39
N ASN A 253 -0.93 -16.74 5.90
CA ASN A 253 -0.81 -18.19 5.83
C ASN A 253 -1.86 -18.89 6.72
N THR A 254 -2.27 -18.27 7.84
CA THR A 254 -3.29 -18.79 8.77
C THR A 254 -4.67 -18.84 8.14
N ILE A 255 -5.05 -17.81 7.37
CA ILE A 255 -6.38 -17.69 6.78
C ILE A 255 -6.48 -18.44 5.46
N ASP A 256 -7.69 -18.88 5.12
CA ASP A 256 -8.01 -19.43 3.80
C ASP A 256 -8.61 -18.35 2.89
N VAL A 257 -9.40 -17.43 3.45
CA VAL A 257 -10.11 -16.38 2.71
C VAL A 257 -9.98 -15.06 3.44
N LEU A 258 -9.60 -13.99 2.73
CA LEU A 258 -9.66 -12.63 3.27
C LEU A 258 -11.13 -12.14 3.20
N ALA A 259 -11.76 -11.96 4.35
CA ALA A 259 -13.09 -11.38 4.49
C ALA A 259 -12.97 -9.86 4.65
N HIS A 260 -12.68 -9.17 3.54
CA HIS A 260 -12.47 -7.73 3.50
C HIS A 260 -13.77 -6.98 3.73
N SER A 261 -13.74 -6.01 4.64
CA SER A 261 -14.85 -5.08 4.86
C SER A 261 -14.33 -3.70 5.19
N ARG A 262 -14.91 -2.70 4.55
CA ARG A 262 -14.56 -1.31 4.80
C ARG A 262 -15.67 -0.38 4.29
N LYS A 263 -16.25 0.42 5.19
CA LYS A 263 -17.41 1.28 4.95
C LYS A 263 -17.20 2.27 3.80
N ASP A 264 -16.03 2.89 3.74
CA ASP A 264 -15.67 3.87 2.69
C ASP A 264 -15.07 3.19 1.43
N GLY A 265 -14.87 1.87 1.46
CA GLY A 265 -14.19 1.13 0.40
C GLY A 265 -12.68 1.41 0.35
N GLU A 266 -12.04 1.11 -0.75
CA GLU A 266 -10.60 1.26 -0.92
C GLU A 266 -10.26 1.93 -2.26
N CYS A 267 -9.26 2.79 -2.23
CA CYS A 267 -8.67 3.40 -3.42
C CYS A 267 -7.70 2.43 -4.12
N SER A 268 -6.81 1.83 -3.34
CA SER A 268 -5.87 0.79 -3.77
C SER A 268 -5.56 -0.08 -2.55
N PRO A 269 -6.16 -1.29 -2.46
CA PRO A 269 -6.19 -2.10 -1.25
C PRO A 269 -4.91 -2.89 -1.07
N GLN A 270 -3.99 -2.42 -0.24
CA GLN A 270 -2.74 -3.14 0.03
C GLN A 270 -2.98 -4.52 0.64
N ASN A 271 -3.92 -4.64 1.57
CA ASN A 271 -4.27 -5.90 2.23
C ASN A 271 -4.83 -6.96 1.27
N VAL A 272 -5.55 -6.55 0.23
CA VAL A 272 -6.02 -7.46 -0.84
C VAL A 272 -4.84 -7.96 -1.67
N TRP A 273 -3.93 -7.07 -2.04
CA TRP A 273 -2.72 -7.46 -2.78
C TRP A 273 -1.79 -8.37 -1.95
N GLU A 274 -1.70 -8.13 -0.64
CA GLU A 274 -0.98 -9.03 0.29
C GLU A 274 -1.64 -10.41 0.36
N ALA A 275 -2.98 -10.47 0.42
CA ALA A 275 -3.73 -11.74 0.34
C ALA A 275 -3.42 -12.47 -0.98
N PHE A 276 -3.39 -11.76 -2.11
CA PHE A 276 -3.08 -12.34 -3.41
C PHE A 276 -1.65 -12.87 -3.50
N ALA A 277 -0.68 -12.17 -2.92
CA ALA A 277 0.70 -12.67 -2.83
C ALA A 277 0.78 -14.02 -2.09
N HIS A 278 -0.15 -14.27 -1.16
CA HIS A 278 -0.27 -15.53 -0.40
C HIS A 278 -1.29 -16.51 -1.01
N GLY A 279 -1.80 -16.24 -2.22
CA GLY A 279 -2.79 -17.10 -2.88
C GLY A 279 -4.15 -17.15 -2.18
N LYS A 280 -4.53 -16.10 -1.43
CA LYS A 280 -5.79 -16.09 -0.66
C LYS A 280 -6.88 -15.35 -1.43
N PRO A 281 -7.99 -16.04 -1.78
CA PRO A 281 -9.16 -15.39 -2.36
C PRO A 281 -9.78 -14.37 -1.40
N VAL A 282 -10.50 -13.40 -1.96
CA VAL A 282 -11.10 -12.30 -1.20
C VAL A 282 -12.61 -12.28 -1.36
N ILE A 283 -13.33 -12.07 -0.26
CA ILE A 283 -14.73 -11.65 -0.27
C ILE A 283 -14.75 -10.20 0.17
N SER A 284 -15.45 -9.33 -0.58
CA SER A 284 -15.59 -7.93 -0.25
C SER A 284 -16.96 -7.39 -0.68
N HIS A 285 -17.22 -6.12 -0.43
CA HIS A 285 -18.46 -5.46 -0.81
C HIS A 285 -18.22 -4.07 -1.40
N TYR A 286 -19.22 -3.50 -2.07
CA TYR A 286 -19.16 -2.12 -2.53
C TYR A 286 -19.09 -1.18 -1.33
N GLY A 287 -18.12 -0.25 -1.35
CA GLY A 287 -18.00 0.85 -0.39
C GLY A 287 -18.53 2.17 -0.95
N HIS A 288 -18.39 3.23 -0.18
CA HIS A 288 -18.68 4.60 -0.63
C HIS A 288 -17.77 5.59 0.10
N PRO A 289 -17.00 6.42 -0.61
CA PRO A 289 -17.07 6.70 -2.06
C PRO A 289 -16.13 5.87 -2.94
N PHE A 290 -15.26 5.01 -2.37
CA PHE A 290 -14.17 4.38 -3.10
C PHE A 290 -14.46 2.92 -3.44
N ASN A 291 -14.11 2.50 -4.66
CA ASN A 291 -14.31 1.13 -5.12
C ASN A 291 -13.13 0.57 -5.94
N GLY A 292 -11.92 1.06 -5.72
CA GLY A 292 -10.72 0.58 -6.40
C GLY A 292 -10.38 -0.89 -6.08
N HIS A 293 -10.80 -1.40 -4.93
CA HIS A 293 -10.63 -2.81 -4.58
C HIS A 293 -11.43 -3.75 -5.49
N ILE A 294 -12.55 -3.29 -6.06
CA ILE A 294 -13.35 -4.09 -7.00
C ILE A 294 -12.57 -4.38 -8.28
N GLU A 295 -11.86 -3.36 -8.79
CA GLU A 295 -10.96 -3.52 -9.95
C GLU A 295 -9.87 -4.59 -9.70
N VAL A 296 -9.41 -4.69 -8.46
CA VAL A 296 -8.36 -5.62 -8.07
C VAL A 296 -8.89 -7.03 -7.88
N ILE A 297 -10.05 -7.18 -7.22
CA ILE A 297 -10.59 -8.48 -6.84
C ILE A 297 -11.06 -9.28 -8.06
N GLN A 298 -11.82 -8.68 -8.97
CA GLN A 298 -12.29 -9.32 -10.23
C GLN A 298 -12.49 -10.85 -10.13
N ASP A 299 -11.66 -11.62 -10.85
CA ASP A 299 -11.70 -13.09 -10.91
C ASP A 299 -10.99 -13.79 -9.75
N CYS A 300 -10.49 -13.03 -8.77
CA CYS A 300 -9.74 -13.54 -7.61
C CYS A 300 -10.58 -13.64 -6.33
N GLY A 301 -11.90 -13.48 -6.45
CA GLY A 301 -12.81 -13.49 -5.29
C GLY A 301 -14.22 -13.13 -5.63
N PHE A 302 -14.94 -12.60 -4.63
CA PHE A 302 -16.35 -12.28 -4.74
C PHE A 302 -16.65 -10.88 -4.21
N ILE A 303 -17.54 -10.16 -4.89
CA ILE A 303 -18.00 -8.83 -4.49
C ILE A 303 -19.50 -8.88 -4.27
N VAL A 304 -19.95 -8.42 -3.10
CA VAL A 304 -21.37 -8.30 -2.79
C VAL A 304 -21.81 -6.83 -2.78
N MET A 305 -23.10 -6.61 -2.85
CA MET A 305 -23.65 -5.27 -2.69
C MET A 305 -23.41 -4.76 -1.28
N LYS A 306 -23.35 -3.44 -1.13
CA LYS A 306 -23.24 -2.80 0.18
C LYS A 306 -24.42 -3.24 1.06
N ASP A 307 -24.14 -3.50 2.33
CA ASP A 307 -25.10 -3.90 3.36
C ASP A 307 -25.80 -5.27 3.12
N ASP A 308 -25.38 -6.03 2.09
CA ASP A 308 -25.95 -7.35 1.80
C ASP A 308 -25.25 -8.46 2.61
N VAL A 309 -25.58 -8.50 3.89
CA VAL A 309 -25.04 -9.48 4.86
C VAL A 309 -25.40 -10.92 4.46
N ASP A 310 -26.59 -11.13 3.88
CA ASP A 310 -27.05 -12.47 3.51
C ASP A 310 -26.27 -13.02 2.33
N GLU A 311 -26.01 -12.23 1.31
CA GLU A 311 -25.19 -12.65 0.17
C GLU A 311 -23.73 -12.87 0.60
N TYR A 312 -23.20 -12.02 1.50
CA TYR A 312 -21.85 -12.20 2.03
C TYR A 312 -21.75 -13.53 2.79
N ALA A 313 -22.74 -13.85 3.64
CA ALA A 313 -22.81 -15.12 4.37
C ALA A 313 -22.97 -16.31 3.41
N ARG A 314 -23.78 -16.19 2.36
CA ARG A 314 -23.97 -17.23 1.33
C ARG A 314 -22.66 -17.55 0.61
N ILE A 315 -21.84 -16.53 0.33
CA ILE A 315 -20.51 -16.74 -0.29
C ILE A 315 -19.57 -17.42 0.69
N MET A 316 -19.53 -17.00 1.96
CA MET A 316 -18.74 -17.69 2.99
C MET A 316 -19.14 -19.17 3.11
N ASP A 317 -20.44 -19.47 3.09
CA ASP A 317 -20.97 -20.83 3.18
C ASP A 317 -20.55 -21.72 1.98
N LYS A 318 -20.39 -21.14 0.78
CA LYS A 318 -19.83 -21.86 -0.38
C LYS A 318 -18.41 -22.38 -0.14
N PHE A 319 -17.57 -21.61 0.55
CA PHE A 319 -16.23 -22.09 0.93
C PHE A 319 -16.32 -23.24 1.94
N ILE A 320 -17.23 -23.16 2.93
CA ILE A 320 -17.47 -24.24 3.91
C ILE A 320 -17.91 -25.53 3.20
N LYS A 321 -18.83 -25.41 2.25
CA LYS A 321 -19.38 -26.54 1.47
C LYS A 321 -18.44 -27.02 0.36
N LYS A 322 -17.28 -26.37 0.17
CA LYS A 322 -16.31 -26.67 -0.90
C LYS A 322 -16.95 -26.57 -2.31
N GLU A 323 -17.89 -25.65 -2.48
CA GLU A 323 -18.53 -25.34 -3.77
C GLU A 323 -17.70 -24.37 -4.62
N VAL A 324 -16.60 -23.87 -4.08
CA VAL A 324 -15.66 -22.96 -4.74
C VAL A 324 -14.44 -23.76 -5.20
N ASP A 325 -14.03 -23.59 -6.44
CA ASP A 325 -12.73 -24.07 -6.92
C ASP A 325 -11.60 -23.21 -6.33
N TYR A 326 -11.26 -23.55 -5.09
CA TYR A 326 -10.27 -22.82 -4.31
C TYR A 326 -8.90 -22.80 -4.98
N PHE A 327 -8.47 -23.93 -5.55
CA PHE A 327 -7.16 -24.03 -6.19
C PHE A 327 -7.03 -23.04 -7.36
N ASN A 328 -8.00 -23.03 -8.25
CA ASN A 328 -8.03 -22.10 -9.39
C ASN A 328 -8.09 -20.63 -8.94
N LEU A 329 -8.87 -20.31 -7.89
CA LEU A 329 -8.88 -18.95 -7.34
C LEU A 329 -7.51 -18.55 -6.76
N SER A 330 -6.87 -19.44 -6.01
CA SER A 330 -5.55 -19.22 -5.43
C SER A 330 -4.48 -18.95 -6.51
N GLU A 331 -4.46 -19.76 -7.57
CA GLU A 331 -3.55 -19.55 -8.70
C GLU A 331 -3.79 -18.19 -9.39
N LYS A 332 -5.05 -17.80 -9.58
CA LYS A 332 -5.41 -16.48 -10.13
C LYS A 332 -4.93 -15.34 -9.25
N CYS A 333 -5.06 -15.46 -7.92
CA CYS A 333 -4.56 -14.47 -6.97
C CYS A 333 -3.05 -14.26 -7.12
N ILE A 334 -2.28 -15.35 -7.09
CA ILE A 334 -0.81 -15.29 -7.23
C ILE A 334 -0.42 -14.68 -8.58
N LYS A 335 -1.05 -15.11 -9.66
CA LYS A 335 -0.79 -14.58 -11.01
C LYS A 335 -1.08 -13.09 -11.09
N ASN A 336 -2.21 -12.63 -10.55
CA ASN A 336 -2.59 -11.22 -10.54
C ASN A 336 -1.57 -10.38 -9.76
N TRP A 337 -1.13 -10.84 -8.58
CA TRP A 337 -0.06 -10.20 -7.84
C TRP A 337 1.26 -10.13 -8.64
N GLN A 338 1.68 -11.24 -9.26
CA GLN A 338 2.90 -11.31 -10.08
C GLN A 338 2.86 -10.34 -11.28
N GLU A 339 1.71 -10.16 -11.88
CA GLU A 339 1.54 -9.26 -13.02
C GLU A 339 1.56 -7.79 -12.63
N HIS A 340 1.03 -7.43 -11.45
CA HIS A 340 0.71 -6.04 -11.12
C HIS A 340 1.44 -5.44 -9.92
N CYS A 341 1.95 -6.24 -8.97
CA CYS A 341 2.41 -5.73 -7.67
C CYS A 341 3.82 -6.17 -7.26
N VAL A 342 4.55 -6.89 -8.10
CA VAL A 342 5.93 -7.27 -7.80
C VAL A 342 6.78 -6.01 -7.61
N PRO A 343 7.46 -5.85 -6.45
CA PRO A 343 8.12 -4.59 -6.09
C PRO A 343 9.18 -4.13 -7.10
N GLU A 344 9.99 -5.04 -7.62
CA GLU A 344 11.01 -4.71 -8.61
C GLU A 344 10.41 -4.11 -9.90
N LYS A 345 9.30 -4.67 -10.37
CA LYS A 345 8.58 -4.16 -11.55
C LYS A 345 7.99 -2.78 -11.30
N ILE A 346 7.36 -2.58 -10.12
CA ILE A 346 6.80 -1.30 -9.72
C ILE A 346 7.88 -0.23 -9.61
N ALA A 347 8.98 -0.52 -8.92
CA ALA A 347 10.10 0.41 -8.78
C ALA A 347 10.73 0.74 -10.14
N THR A 348 10.90 -0.25 -11.03
CA THR A 348 11.45 -0.06 -12.37
C THR A 348 10.57 0.87 -13.21
N ASN A 349 9.24 0.68 -13.17
CA ASN A 349 8.29 1.54 -13.87
C ASN A 349 8.36 2.98 -13.35
N GLN A 350 8.44 3.17 -12.03
CA GLN A 350 8.56 4.50 -11.43
C GLN A 350 9.89 5.18 -11.77
N LEU A 351 11.00 4.43 -11.76
CA LEU A 351 12.30 4.93 -12.24
C LEU A 351 12.27 5.31 -13.73
N GLY A 352 11.48 4.59 -14.54
CA GLY A 352 11.23 4.94 -15.93
C GLY A 352 10.65 6.35 -16.09
N ILE A 353 9.64 6.71 -15.27
CA ILE A 353 9.04 8.05 -15.27
C ILE A 353 10.07 9.13 -14.89
N TYR A 354 10.94 8.85 -13.92
CA TYR A 354 11.99 9.82 -13.55
C TYR A 354 13.01 10.00 -14.70
N LYS A 355 13.34 8.94 -15.42
CA LYS A 355 14.26 8.99 -16.58
C LYS A 355 13.68 9.75 -17.77
N GLU A 356 12.35 9.79 -17.93
CA GLU A 356 11.71 10.62 -18.96
C GLU A 356 11.90 12.13 -18.72
N LEU A 357 12.31 12.53 -17.52
CA LEU A 357 12.56 13.94 -17.15
C LEU A 357 14.03 14.37 -17.34
N LEU A 358 14.96 13.41 -17.54
CA LEU A 358 16.38 13.68 -17.85
C LEU A 358 16.53 14.25 -19.26
#